data_d9e93e37ec5abfecbc78f55d0ae4deea
#
_entry.id   d9e93e37ec5abfecbc78f55d0ae4deea
#
_cell.length_a   1.000
_cell.length_b   1.000
_cell.length_c   1.000
_cell.angle_alpha   90.00
_cell.angle_beta   90.00
_cell.angle_gamma   90.00
#
_symmetry.space_group_name_H-M   'P 1'
#
loop_
_entity.id
_entity.type
_entity.pdbx_description
1 polymer ?
#
loop_
_entity_poly.entity_id
_entity_poly.type
_entity_poly.pdbx_seq_one_letter_code
_entity_poly.pdbx_strand_id
1 'polypeptide(L)'
;EKTLDRAFLLNPFEAHPFLTLRDYFQSIERFILANRLFPGPIDQVLIRSEKHGTLHHVASVELIGLDARRKFAVSIAFSEPRKELLLREYKTMRHLNQRFPYGYLPKVHMASEVSCSCPKGNETAVMSVSDWLEGYHEWHLGEDEEGKQAVLIWDTEKGSSAASREQSRSLFSEASKILTLYYDPDTYHQICPWHHAAGDFVVNLSEGIVQVKLTTARNYLPLISFPGRAGTNRVTALVAFLLNMTVQMRLDRIGGVGEPVWAQEELVSPCLEGFFEALRTMKAEGRGDWGQESDLNAFLKSLSKEEVHSLYAPL
;
A
#
# COMPACT_ATOMS: atom_id res chain seq x y z
N GLU A 1 -24.34 -17.64 -13.77
CA GLU A 1 -25.55 -17.01 -13.16
C GLU A 1 -25.75 -17.41 -11.70
N LYS A 2 -25.74 -18.70 -11.34
CA LYS A 2 -25.91 -19.16 -9.94
C LYS A 2 -24.90 -18.58 -8.95
N THR A 3 -23.72 -18.17 -9.40
CA THR A 3 -22.67 -17.57 -8.52
C THR A 3 -23.00 -16.13 -8.14
N LEU A 4 -23.66 -15.37 -9.02
CA LEU A 4 -23.99 -13.97 -8.80
C LEU A 4 -25.11 -13.78 -7.76
N ASP A 5 -25.97 -14.80 -7.56
CA ASP A 5 -27.05 -14.75 -6.59
C ASP A 5 -26.64 -15.16 -5.17
N ARG A 6 -25.35 -15.46 -4.96
CA ARG A 6 -24.80 -15.66 -3.61
C ARG A 6 -24.82 -14.37 -2.82
N ALA A 7 -25.04 -14.49 -1.51
CA ALA A 7 -24.95 -13.38 -0.60
C ALA A 7 -23.56 -12.69 -0.71
N PHE A 8 -23.56 -11.37 -0.71
CA PHE A 8 -22.33 -10.61 -0.62
C PHE A 8 -21.72 -10.76 0.79
N LEU A 9 -20.43 -11.08 0.90
CA LEU A 9 -19.78 -11.24 2.17
C LEU A 9 -19.21 -9.89 2.67
N LEU A 10 -19.58 -9.49 3.87
CA LEU A 10 -19.02 -8.32 4.55
C LEU A 10 -17.62 -8.61 5.10
N ASN A 11 -17.38 -9.86 5.46
CA ASN A 11 -16.09 -10.43 5.86
C ASN A 11 -16.17 -11.96 5.66
N PRO A 12 -15.07 -12.73 5.87
CA PRO A 12 -15.08 -14.19 5.65
C PRO A 12 -16.14 -14.96 6.43
N PHE A 13 -16.69 -14.39 7.50
CA PHE A 13 -17.62 -15.05 8.42
C PHE A 13 -19.03 -14.46 8.43
N GLU A 14 -19.24 -13.34 7.73
CA GLU A 14 -20.48 -12.59 7.80
C GLU A 14 -20.97 -12.19 6.41
N ALA A 15 -22.18 -12.64 6.06
CA ALA A 15 -22.84 -12.24 4.84
C ALA A 15 -23.71 -10.99 5.05
N HIS A 16 -23.80 -10.15 4.02
CA HIS A 16 -24.73 -9.04 4.02
C HIS A 16 -26.18 -9.58 4.09
N PRO A 17 -27.08 -8.99 4.88
CA PRO A 17 -28.42 -9.53 5.14
C PRO A 17 -29.28 -9.64 3.88
N PHE A 18 -29.05 -8.85 2.85
CA PHE A 18 -29.88 -8.86 1.64
C PHE A 18 -29.14 -8.61 0.32
N LEU A 19 -27.92 -8.00 0.31
CA LEU A 19 -27.18 -7.80 -0.95
C LEU A 19 -26.55 -9.09 -1.44
N THR A 20 -26.56 -9.27 -2.75
CA THR A 20 -25.91 -10.35 -3.46
C THR A 20 -24.64 -9.85 -4.19
N LEU A 21 -23.83 -10.75 -4.72
CA LEU A 21 -22.70 -10.37 -5.58
C LEU A 21 -23.20 -9.66 -6.86
N ARG A 22 -24.38 -9.98 -7.36
CA ARG A 22 -25.02 -9.28 -8.47
C ARG A 22 -25.27 -7.82 -8.14
N ASP A 23 -25.90 -7.55 -6.98
CA ASP A 23 -26.20 -6.18 -6.53
C ASP A 23 -24.92 -5.37 -6.32
N TYR A 24 -23.88 -6.00 -5.78
CA TYR A 24 -22.56 -5.42 -5.61
C TYR A 24 -21.96 -5.02 -6.96
N PHE A 25 -21.89 -5.93 -7.93
CA PHE A 25 -21.31 -5.63 -9.24
C PHE A 25 -22.12 -4.59 -10.02
N GLN A 26 -23.44 -4.65 -9.98
CA GLN A 26 -24.30 -3.63 -10.59
C GLN A 26 -24.11 -2.25 -9.96
N SER A 27 -23.85 -2.19 -8.66
CA SER A 27 -23.58 -0.92 -7.98
C SER A 27 -22.25 -0.33 -8.41
N ILE A 28 -21.20 -1.16 -8.58
CA ILE A 28 -19.91 -0.73 -9.13
C ILE A 28 -20.08 -0.25 -10.58
N GLU A 29 -20.74 -1.02 -11.42
CA GLU A 29 -20.98 -0.66 -12.82
C GLU A 29 -21.65 0.71 -12.94
N ARG A 30 -22.78 0.89 -12.24
CA ARG A 30 -23.51 2.17 -12.21
C ARG A 30 -22.61 3.32 -11.75
N PHE A 31 -21.82 3.10 -10.71
CA PHE A 31 -20.91 4.10 -10.17
C PHE A 31 -19.83 4.51 -11.18
N ILE A 32 -19.17 3.55 -11.81
CA ILE A 32 -18.12 3.80 -12.80
C ILE A 32 -18.68 4.51 -14.03
N LEU A 33 -19.81 4.04 -14.58
CA LEU A 33 -20.41 4.63 -15.78
C LEU A 33 -20.93 6.06 -15.55
N ALA A 34 -21.51 6.33 -14.37
CA ALA A 34 -21.99 7.67 -14.00
C ALA A 34 -20.86 8.71 -13.94
N ASN A 35 -19.63 8.29 -13.65
CA ASN A 35 -18.49 9.19 -13.43
C ASN A 35 -17.57 9.39 -14.65
N ARG A 36 -17.90 8.79 -15.78
CA ARG A 36 -17.24 9.02 -17.08
C ARG A 36 -15.71 8.92 -17.03
N LEU A 37 -15.19 7.90 -16.32
CA LEU A 37 -13.74 7.68 -16.17
C LEU A 37 -13.05 7.14 -17.43
N PHE A 38 -13.82 6.91 -18.48
CA PHE A 38 -13.35 6.36 -19.75
C PHE A 38 -13.60 7.36 -20.90
N PRO A 39 -12.62 7.58 -21.78
CA PRO A 39 -12.76 8.51 -22.91
C PRO A 39 -13.49 7.82 -24.07
N GLY A 40 -14.78 8.07 -24.23
CA GLY A 40 -15.57 7.57 -25.37
C GLY A 40 -16.57 6.46 -25.00
N PRO A 41 -17.16 5.82 -26.01
CA PRO A 41 -18.11 4.71 -25.81
C PRO A 41 -17.46 3.51 -25.14
N ILE A 42 -18.20 2.84 -24.27
CA ILE A 42 -17.80 1.61 -23.61
C ILE A 42 -18.58 0.46 -24.24
N ASP A 43 -17.86 -0.51 -24.80
CA ASP A 43 -18.44 -1.69 -25.41
C ASP A 43 -18.64 -2.82 -24.39
N GLN A 44 -17.70 -2.91 -23.41
CA GLN A 44 -17.74 -3.96 -22.39
C GLN A 44 -17.21 -3.44 -21.05
N VAL A 45 -17.84 -3.93 -19.98
CA VAL A 45 -17.40 -3.75 -18.59
C VAL A 45 -17.14 -5.12 -17.98
N LEU A 46 -15.91 -5.37 -17.53
CA LEU A 46 -15.54 -6.59 -16.81
C LEU A 46 -15.27 -6.24 -15.35
N ILE A 47 -15.98 -6.90 -14.44
CA ILE A 47 -15.81 -6.68 -12.99
C ILE A 47 -15.42 -8.00 -12.35
N ARG A 48 -14.34 -7.97 -11.55
CA ARG A 48 -13.89 -9.11 -10.74
C ARG A 48 -13.79 -8.71 -9.30
N SER A 49 -14.24 -9.57 -8.39
CA SER A 49 -13.95 -9.44 -6.96
C SER A 49 -12.55 -9.98 -6.73
N GLU A 50 -11.63 -9.13 -6.30
CA GLU A 50 -10.21 -9.47 -6.15
C GLU A 50 -9.87 -9.84 -4.69
N LYS A 51 -10.30 -9.03 -3.74
CA LYS A 51 -9.92 -9.20 -2.34
C LYS A 51 -11.06 -8.82 -1.39
N HIS A 52 -11.34 -9.69 -0.43
CA HIS A 52 -12.15 -9.38 0.74
C HIS A 52 -11.24 -8.93 1.87
N GLY A 53 -10.82 -7.66 1.84
CA GLY A 53 -9.95 -7.10 2.86
C GLY A 53 -10.66 -6.87 4.20
N THR A 54 -9.88 -6.74 5.27
CA THR A 54 -10.41 -6.47 6.62
C THR A 54 -11.11 -5.13 6.70
N LEU A 55 -10.66 -4.14 5.93
CA LEU A 55 -11.19 -2.77 5.96
C LEU A 55 -12.24 -2.51 4.89
N HIS A 56 -12.01 -2.98 3.68
CA HIS A 56 -12.90 -2.80 2.53
C HIS A 56 -12.70 -3.93 1.52
N HIS A 57 -13.68 -4.09 0.63
CA HIS A 57 -13.59 -5.02 -0.48
C HIS A 57 -12.96 -4.32 -1.68
N VAL A 58 -12.19 -5.06 -2.46
CA VAL A 58 -11.56 -4.56 -3.68
C VAL A 58 -12.06 -5.36 -4.87
N ALA A 59 -12.51 -4.65 -5.90
CA ALA A 59 -12.81 -5.21 -7.21
C ALA A 59 -11.89 -4.58 -8.25
N SER A 60 -11.50 -5.34 -9.27
CA SER A 60 -10.99 -4.77 -10.51
C SER A 60 -12.14 -4.51 -11.47
N VAL A 61 -12.08 -3.36 -12.14
CA VAL A 61 -13.05 -2.98 -13.17
C VAL A 61 -12.29 -2.62 -14.43
N GLU A 62 -12.57 -3.37 -15.49
CA GLU A 62 -11.96 -3.12 -16.77
C GLU A 62 -13.01 -2.60 -17.75
N LEU A 63 -12.73 -1.44 -18.33
CA LEU A 63 -13.55 -0.77 -19.34
C LEU A 63 -12.88 -0.95 -20.70
N ILE A 64 -13.61 -1.51 -21.64
CA ILE A 64 -13.15 -1.80 -22.99
C ILE A 64 -14.02 -1.02 -23.97
N GLY A 65 -13.41 -0.24 -24.84
CA GLY A 65 -14.01 0.44 -25.98
C GLY A 65 -13.24 0.12 -27.24
N LEU A 66 -13.64 0.71 -28.36
CA LEU A 66 -13.06 0.42 -29.68
C LEU A 66 -11.53 0.61 -29.71
N ASP A 67 -11.04 1.75 -29.17
CA ASP A 67 -9.64 2.16 -29.30
C ASP A 67 -8.92 2.28 -27.96
N ALA A 68 -9.56 1.94 -26.86
CA ALA A 68 -9.00 2.10 -25.53
C ALA A 68 -9.44 1.00 -24.57
N ARG A 69 -8.55 0.69 -23.63
CA ARG A 69 -8.79 -0.21 -22.51
C ARG A 69 -8.24 0.43 -21.24
N ARG A 70 -9.01 0.45 -20.17
CA ARG A 70 -8.58 0.94 -18.87
C ARG A 70 -9.05 0.02 -17.76
N LYS A 71 -8.19 -0.19 -16.79
CA LYS A 71 -8.49 -1.02 -15.61
C LYS A 71 -8.32 -0.19 -14.35
N PHE A 72 -9.28 -0.32 -13.45
CA PHE A 72 -9.36 0.41 -12.19
C PHE A 72 -9.48 -0.56 -11.02
N ALA A 73 -8.99 -0.14 -9.85
CA ALA A 73 -9.34 -0.74 -8.57
C ALA A 73 -10.52 0.05 -7.98
N VAL A 74 -11.54 -0.66 -7.55
CA VAL A 74 -12.69 -0.10 -6.83
C VAL A 74 -12.73 -0.69 -5.45
N SER A 75 -12.49 0.14 -4.43
CA SER A 75 -12.64 -0.22 -3.04
C SER A 75 -14.02 0.18 -2.55
N ILE A 76 -14.70 -0.69 -1.77
CA ILE A 76 -16.02 -0.43 -1.20
C ILE A 76 -16.07 -0.74 0.29
N ALA A 77 -16.74 0.14 1.05
CA ALA A 77 -16.97 0.01 2.48
C ALA A 77 -18.44 0.25 2.83
N PHE A 78 -19.00 -0.59 3.70
CA PHE A 78 -20.42 -0.52 4.09
C PHE A 78 -20.61 0.03 5.50
N SER A 79 -19.85 -0.38 6.51
CA SER A 79 -20.02 0.13 7.88
C SER A 79 -19.45 1.54 8.06
N GLU A 80 -20.06 2.37 8.90
CA GLU A 80 -19.64 3.76 9.12
C GLU A 80 -18.15 3.90 9.44
N PRO A 81 -17.54 3.12 10.36
CA PRO A 81 -16.11 3.23 10.62
C PRO A 81 -15.24 2.93 9.38
N ARG A 82 -15.65 1.96 8.55
CA ARG A 82 -14.92 1.59 7.33
C ARG A 82 -15.11 2.63 6.22
N LYS A 83 -16.29 3.25 6.12
CA LYS A 83 -16.55 4.36 5.19
C LYS A 83 -15.64 5.55 5.49
N GLU A 84 -15.54 5.93 6.76
CA GLU A 84 -14.65 7.02 7.21
C GLU A 84 -13.18 6.72 6.91
N LEU A 85 -12.75 5.46 7.15
CA LEU A 85 -11.40 5.01 6.84
C LEU A 85 -11.11 5.10 5.34
N LEU A 86 -12.02 4.63 4.48
CA LEU A 86 -11.85 4.66 3.03
C LEU A 86 -11.82 6.09 2.47
N LEU A 87 -12.67 6.98 2.98
CA LEU A 87 -12.64 8.41 2.61
C LEU A 87 -11.35 9.10 3.06
N ARG A 88 -10.84 8.75 4.23
CA ARG A 88 -9.56 9.28 4.73
C ARG A 88 -8.39 8.79 3.87
N GLU A 89 -8.35 7.50 3.57
CA GLU A 89 -7.36 6.89 2.68
C GLU A 89 -7.36 7.59 1.30
N TYR A 90 -8.53 7.76 0.69
CA TYR A 90 -8.67 8.50 -0.56
C TYR A 90 -8.09 9.92 -0.48
N LYS A 91 -8.42 10.68 0.59
CA LYS A 91 -7.90 12.04 0.80
C LYS A 91 -6.39 12.06 0.96
N THR A 92 -5.85 11.10 1.70
CA THR A 92 -4.41 10.92 1.91
C THR A 92 -3.71 10.63 0.60
N MET A 93 -4.16 9.64 -0.16
CA MET A 93 -3.57 9.28 -1.44
C MET A 93 -3.65 10.42 -2.45
N ARG A 94 -4.79 11.12 -2.52
CA ARG A 94 -4.96 12.30 -3.37
C ARG A 94 -3.95 13.41 -3.02
N HIS A 95 -3.77 13.68 -1.73
CA HIS A 95 -2.78 14.64 -1.25
C HIS A 95 -1.37 14.25 -1.67
N LEU A 96 -1.00 12.98 -1.46
CA LEU A 96 0.32 12.47 -1.81
C LEU A 96 0.57 12.46 -3.32
N ASN A 97 -0.42 12.07 -4.14
CA ASN A 97 -0.33 12.14 -5.60
C ASN A 97 -0.12 13.59 -6.11
N GLN A 98 -0.70 14.59 -5.42
CA GLN A 98 -0.55 16.00 -5.79
C GLN A 98 0.77 16.61 -5.32
N ARG A 99 1.25 16.19 -4.14
CA ARG A 99 2.44 16.74 -3.51
C ARG A 99 3.74 16.15 -4.05
N PHE A 100 3.73 14.85 -4.36
CA PHE A 100 4.91 14.09 -4.73
C PHE A 100 4.79 13.52 -6.15
N PRO A 101 5.76 13.79 -7.05
CA PRO A 101 5.68 13.38 -8.47
C PRO A 101 6.12 11.93 -8.72
N TYR A 102 6.27 11.09 -7.69
CA TYR A 102 6.96 9.81 -7.82
C TYR A 102 6.11 8.70 -8.40
N GLY A 103 4.97 8.64 -8.67
CA GLY A 103 4.21 7.55 -9.32
C GLY A 103 4.28 6.17 -8.65
N TYR A 104 4.71 6.10 -7.37
CA TYR A 104 4.75 4.86 -6.59
C TYR A 104 3.38 4.50 -5.98
N LEU A 105 2.49 5.47 -5.84
CA LEU A 105 1.10 5.25 -5.46
C LEU A 105 0.21 5.26 -6.70
N PRO A 106 -0.84 4.41 -6.77
CA PRO A 106 -1.82 4.51 -7.84
C PRO A 106 -2.51 5.87 -7.79
N LYS A 107 -2.81 6.41 -8.97
CA LYS A 107 -3.59 7.65 -9.05
C LYS A 107 -5.00 7.37 -8.57
N VAL A 108 -5.48 8.16 -7.62
CA VAL A 108 -6.87 8.13 -7.20
C VAL A 108 -7.72 9.11 -8.01
N HIS A 109 -8.87 8.65 -8.46
CA HIS A 109 -9.76 9.41 -9.32
C HIS A 109 -10.88 10.07 -8.53
N MET A 110 -11.56 9.31 -7.68
CA MET A 110 -12.70 9.77 -6.92
C MET A 110 -13.04 8.87 -5.74
N ALA A 111 -13.79 9.40 -4.79
CA ALA A 111 -14.51 8.65 -3.79
C ALA A 111 -15.83 9.38 -3.45
N SER A 112 -16.90 8.63 -3.29
CA SER A 112 -18.19 9.16 -2.85
C SER A 112 -19.08 8.08 -2.22
N GLU A 113 -20.12 8.53 -1.54
CA GLU A 113 -21.22 7.68 -1.14
C GLU A 113 -22.02 7.20 -2.36
N VAL A 114 -22.45 5.96 -2.31
CA VAL A 114 -23.25 5.30 -3.33
C VAL A 114 -24.38 4.51 -2.69
N SER A 115 -25.51 4.44 -3.37
CA SER A 115 -26.62 3.60 -2.97
C SER A 115 -26.53 2.23 -3.66
N CYS A 116 -26.41 1.18 -2.87
CA CYS A 116 -26.46 -0.21 -3.30
C CYS A 116 -27.89 -0.73 -3.09
N SER A 117 -28.69 -0.72 -4.14
CA SER A 117 -30.12 -1.05 -4.10
C SER A 117 -30.39 -2.43 -4.67
N CYS A 118 -31.25 -3.19 -4.00
CA CYS A 118 -31.84 -4.43 -4.51
C CYS A 118 -33.33 -4.48 -4.12
N PRO A 119 -34.11 -5.45 -4.65
CA PRO A 119 -35.53 -5.58 -4.33
C PRO A 119 -35.84 -5.75 -2.83
N LYS A 120 -34.88 -6.20 -2.03
CA LYS A 120 -35.04 -6.47 -0.59
C LYS A 120 -34.67 -5.29 0.30
N GLY A 121 -33.97 -4.28 -0.22
CA GLY A 121 -33.52 -3.15 0.57
C GLY A 121 -32.56 -2.23 -0.16
N ASN A 122 -32.14 -1.20 0.56
CA ASN A 122 -31.16 -0.23 0.10
C ASN A 122 -30.09 -0.04 1.17
N GLU A 123 -28.82 -0.03 0.77
CA GLU A 123 -27.68 0.15 1.65
C GLU A 123 -26.81 1.28 1.11
N THR A 124 -26.28 2.11 2.00
CA THR A 124 -25.34 3.16 1.63
C THR A 124 -23.91 2.67 1.86
N ALA A 125 -23.11 2.73 0.82
CA ALA A 125 -21.68 2.39 0.85
C ALA A 125 -20.85 3.61 0.45
N VAL A 126 -19.56 3.58 0.72
CA VAL A 126 -18.57 4.46 0.10
C VAL A 126 -17.77 3.64 -0.90
N MET A 127 -17.62 4.18 -2.11
CA MET A 127 -16.72 3.64 -3.14
C MET A 127 -15.60 4.62 -3.44
N SER A 128 -14.38 4.09 -3.62
CA SER A 128 -13.20 4.83 -4.07
C SER A 128 -12.62 4.15 -5.31
N VAL A 129 -12.18 4.94 -6.28
CA VAL A 129 -11.60 4.46 -7.55
C VAL A 129 -10.16 4.94 -7.69
N SER A 130 -9.27 4.00 -7.98
CA SER A 130 -7.87 4.27 -8.32
C SER A 130 -7.44 3.48 -9.55
N ASP A 131 -6.26 3.82 -10.10
CA ASP A 131 -5.65 3.02 -11.16
C ASP A 131 -5.38 1.59 -10.66
N TRP A 132 -5.59 0.61 -11.52
CA TRP A 132 -5.15 -0.76 -11.28
C TRP A 132 -3.64 -0.89 -11.57
N LEU A 133 -2.91 -1.54 -10.68
CA LEU A 133 -1.48 -1.80 -10.86
C LEU A 133 -1.31 -3.12 -11.64
N GLU A 134 -1.35 -3.03 -12.96
CA GLU A 134 -1.27 -4.20 -13.86
C GLU A 134 0.10 -4.87 -13.78
N GLY A 135 0.11 -6.22 -13.64
CA GLY A 135 1.33 -7.01 -13.54
C GLY A 135 2.08 -6.89 -12.22
N TYR A 136 1.48 -6.24 -11.21
CA TYR A 136 2.04 -6.19 -9.85
C TYR A 136 1.36 -7.22 -8.96
N HIS A 137 2.15 -7.89 -8.13
CA HIS A 137 1.74 -8.98 -7.26
C HIS A 137 2.08 -8.70 -5.81
N GLU A 138 1.26 -9.18 -4.88
CA GLU A 138 1.59 -9.16 -3.44
C GLU A 138 2.79 -10.07 -3.17
N TRP A 139 3.53 -9.78 -2.11
CA TRP A 139 4.66 -10.59 -1.67
C TRP A 139 4.66 -10.71 -0.15
N HIS A 140 5.10 -11.88 0.34
CA HIS A 140 5.14 -12.21 1.75
C HIS A 140 6.34 -13.07 2.07
N LEU A 141 6.74 -13.07 3.33
CA LEU A 141 7.69 -14.05 3.83
C LEU A 141 7.01 -15.42 3.91
N GLY A 142 7.74 -16.44 3.50
CA GLY A 142 7.31 -17.83 3.55
C GLY A 142 8.52 -18.74 3.52
N GLU A 143 8.32 -19.98 3.09
CA GLU A 143 9.36 -20.98 2.93
C GLU A 143 9.46 -21.38 1.44
N ASP A 144 10.68 -21.54 0.95
CA ASP A 144 10.95 -22.10 -0.38
C ASP A 144 10.74 -23.64 -0.38
N GLU A 145 11.02 -24.27 -1.51
CA GLU A 145 10.91 -25.72 -1.67
C GLU A 145 11.86 -26.53 -0.75
N GLU A 146 12.91 -25.89 -0.22
CA GLU A 146 13.87 -26.49 0.71
C GLU A 146 13.51 -26.23 2.19
N GLY A 147 12.41 -25.52 2.46
CA GLY A 147 11.98 -25.13 3.81
C GLY A 147 12.79 -23.99 4.40
N LYS A 148 13.49 -23.21 3.58
CA LYS A 148 14.21 -22.02 4.00
C LYS A 148 13.33 -20.78 3.85
N GLN A 149 13.50 -19.81 4.76
CA GLN A 149 12.80 -18.55 4.66
C GLN A 149 13.12 -17.86 3.33
N ALA A 150 12.07 -17.48 2.60
CA ALA A 150 12.14 -16.80 1.32
C ALA A 150 11.07 -15.73 1.21
N VAL A 151 11.27 -14.77 0.31
CA VAL A 151 10.23 -13.86 -0.14
C VAL A 151 9.44 -14.55 -1.23
N LEU A 152 8.15 -14.79 -1.00
CA LEU A 152 7.24 -15.41 -1.96
C LEU A 152 6.41 -14.32 -2.66
N ILE A 153 6.40 -14.35 -3.98
CA ILE A 153 5.60 -13.46 -4.81
C ILE A 153 4.36 -14.22 -5.28
N TRP A 154 3.20 -13.64 -5.03
CA TRP A 154 1.91 -14.27 -5.25
C TRP A 154 1.29 -13.79 -6.56
N ASP A 155 1.55 -14.54 -7.63
CA ASP A 155 0.88 -14.34 -8.92
C ASP A 155 -0.44 -15.13 -8.91
N THR A 156 -1.56 -14.45 -9.05
CA THR A 156 -2.89 -15.07 -9.02
C THR A 156 -3.16 -16.00 -10.19
N GLU A 157 -2.39 -15.91 -11.27
CA GLU A 157 -2.51 -16.76 -12.47
C GLU A 157 -1.51 -17.92 -12.48
N LYS A 158 -0.26 -17.64 -12.03
CA LYS A 158 0.85 -18.59 -12.09
C LYS A 158 1.15 -19.29 -10.76
N GLY A 159 0.54 -18.83 -9.68
CA GLY A 159 0.82 -19.28 -8.32
C GLY A 159 1.99 -18.55 -7.66
N SER A 160 2.41 -19.00 -6.47
CA SER A 160 3.50 -18.36 -5.74
C SER A 160 4.87 -18.85 -6.26
N SER A 161 5.84 -17.93 -6.28
CA SER A 161 7.23 -18.24 -6.62
C SER A 161 8.19 -17.56 -5.64
N ALA A 162 9.28 -18.22 -5.29
CA ALA A 162 10.32 -17.63 -4.45
C ALA A 162 11.15 -16.61 -5.24
N ALA A 163 11.30 -15.41 -4.70
CA ALA A 163 12.23 -14.43 -5.23
C ALA A 163 13.68 -14.86 -4.98
N SER A 164 14.57 -14.60 -5.93
CA SER A 164 16.00 -14.79 -5.71
C SER A 164 16.50 -13.88 -4.57
N ARG A 165 17.69 -14.18 -4.04
CA ARG A 165 18.33 -13.33 -3.02
C ARG A 165 18.51 -11.88 -3.52
N GLU A 166 18.89 -11.70 -4.77
CA GLU A 166 19.08 -10.37 -5.38
C GLU A 166 17.75 -9.64 -5.54
N GLN A 167 16.71 -10.34 -5.99
CA GLN A 167 15.37 -9.78 -6.09
C GLN A 167 14.82 -9.37 -4.72
N SER A 168 15.02 -10.22 -3.70
CA SER A 168 14.61 -9.89 -2.32
C SER A 168 15.33 -8.64 -1.79
N ARG A 169 16.65 -8.53 -2.01
CA ARG A 169 17.42 -7.34 -1.65
C ARG A 169 16.90 -6.09 -2.36
N SER A 170 16.70 -6.17 -3.68
CA SER A 170 16.19 -5.05 -4.48
C SER A 170 14.78 -4.63 -4.03
N LEU A 171 13.93 -5.60 -3.69
CA LEU A 171 12.58 -5.34 -3.22
C LEU A 171 12.57 -4.57 -1.89
N PHE A 172 13.39 -4.99 -0.90
CA PHE A 172 13.50 -4.29 0.38
C PHE A 172 14.14 -2.91 0.23
N SER A 173 15.12 -2.76 -0.66
CA SER A 173 15.73 -1.47 -0.99
C SER A 173 14.70 -0.50 -1.61
N GLU A 174 13.98 -0.94 -2.64
CA GLU A 174 12.98 -0.10 -3.31
C GLU A 174 11.80 0.26 -2.37
N ALA A 175 11.31 -0.68 -1.56
CA ALA A 175 10.25 -0.38 -0.60
C ALA A 175 10.68 0.68 0.44
N SER A 176 11.90 0.56 0.97
CA SER A 176 12.47 1.53 1.91
C SER A 176 12.71 2.89 1.27
N LYS A 177 13.21 2.92 0.04
CA LYS A 177 13.36 4.13 -0.77
C LYS A 177 12.01 4.83 -0.98
N ILE A 178 10.98 4.09 -1.35
CA ILE A 178 9.63 4.64 -1.55
C ILE A 178 9.13 5.31 -0.27
N LEU A 179 9.15 4.63 0.87
CA LEU A 179 8.70 5.19 2.13
C LEU A 179 9.47 6.47 2.49
N THR A 180 10.79 6.47 2.27
CA THR A 180 11.65 7.62 2.58
C THR A 180 11.37 8.79 1.64
N LEU A 181 11.10 8.57 0.36
CA LEU A 181 10.74 9.62 -0.59
C LEU A 181 9.45 10.35 -0.21
N TYR A 182 8.50 9.66 0.44
CA TYR A 182 7.27 10.28 0.97
C TYR A 182 7.45 10.88 2.37
N TYR A 183 8.60 10.76 3.01
CA TYR A 183 8.87 11.43 4.29
C TYR A 183 9.01 12.94 4.10
N ASP A 184 8.36 13.71 4.97
CA ASP A 184 8.46 15.17 5.01
C ASP A 184 9.42 15.62 6.13
N PRO A 185 10.59 16.18 5.78
CA PRO A 185 11.61 16.57 6.75
C PRO A 185 11.23 17.78 7.59
N ASP A 186 10.29 18.58 7.19
CA ASP A 186 9.90 19.79 7.88
C ASP A 186 8.78 19.56 8.90
N THR A 187 7.88 18.64 8.59
CA THR A 187 6.72 18.33 9.40
C THR A 187 6.76 16.92 10.01
N TYR A 188 7.76 16.11 9.63
CA TYR A 188 7.97 14.72 10.04
C TYR A 188 6.85 13.76 9.63
N HIS A 189 5.97 14.21 8.72
CA HIS A 189 4.90 13.36 8.19
C HIS A 189 5.47 12.22 7.36
N GLN A 190 4.86 11.06 7.51
CA GLN A 190 5.19 9.85 6.80
C GLN A 190 3.94 9.01 6.53
N ILE A 191 4.00 8.12 5.56
CA ILE A 191 2.94 7.14 5.36
C ILE A 191 2.94 6.19 6.56
N CYS A 192 1.79 6.09 7.28
CA CYS A 192 1.66 5.25 8.47
C CYS A 192 0.17 5.06 8.83
N PRO A 193 -0.26 3.86 9.27
CA PRO A 193 0.48 2.62 9.22
C PRO A 193 0.56 2.04 7.80
N TRP A 194 1.53 1.23 7.55
CA TRP A 194 1.67 0.37 6.39
C TRP A 194 2.16 -1.02 6.85
N HIS A 195 1.88 -2.05 6.06
CA HIS A 195 2.27 -3.41 6.43
C HIS A 195 2.34 -4.32 5.19
N HIS A 196 3.40 -5.08 5.05
CA HIS A 196 3.47 -6.05 3.95
C HIS A 196 2.36 -7.09 4.03
N ALA A 197 2.13 -7.67 5.21
CA ALA A 197 1.08 -8.66 5.43
C ALA A 197 -0.33 -8.19 5.05
N ALA A 198 -0.54 -6.89 4.91
CA ALA A 198 -1.79 -6.32 4.44
C ALA A 198 -1.83 -6.13 2.90
N GLY A 199 -0.75 -6.47 2.19
CA GLY A 199 -0.61 -6.25 0.75
C GLY A 199 -0.46 -4.77 0.39
N ASP A 200 0.14 -3.97 1.28
CA ASP A 200 0.36 -2.55 1.04
C ASP A 200 1.46 -2.30 0.00
N PHE A 201 2.38 -3.26 -0.17
CA PHE A 201 3.38 -3.27 -1.22
C PHE A 201 3.10 -4.36 -2.24
N VAL A 202 3.33 -4.02 -3.50
CA VAL A 202 3.27 -4.96 -4.62
C VAL A 202 4.52 -4.83 -5.49
N VAL A 203 4.89 -5.92 -6.13
CA VAL A 203 6.10 -6.01 -6.96
C VAL A 203 5.77 -6.52 -8.36
N ASN A 204 6.46 -5.96 -9.34
CA ASN A 204 6.53 -6.49 -10.70
C ASN A 204 7.97 -6.92 -10.99
N LEU A 205 8.15 -8.16 -11.45
CA LEU A 205 9.43 -8.74 -11.85
C LEU A 205 9.47 -8.93 -13.36
N SER A 206 9.43 -7.84 -14.11
CA SER A 206 9.52 -7.88 -15.55
C SER A 206 10.95 -7.63 -16.01
N GLU A 207 11.40 -8.37 -17.02
CA GLU A 207 12.69 -8.13 -17.70
C GLU A 207 13.92 -8.10 -16.75
N GLY A 208 13.85 -8.81 -15.62
CA GLY A 208 14.91 -8.83 -14.62
C GLY A 208 14.98 -7.59 -13.72
N ILE A 209 14.04 -6.66 -13.87
CA ILE A 209 13.95 -5.45 -13.06
C ILE A 209 12.90 -5.65 -11.96
N VAL A 210 13.26 -5.28 -10.72
CA VAL A 210 12.34 -5.27 -9.58
C VAL A 210 11.71 -3.89 -9.49
N GLN A 211 10.42 -3.81 -9.74
CA GLN A 211 9.64 -2.59 -9.59
C GLN A 211 8.68 -2.74 -8.41
N VAL A 212 8.72 -1.83 -7.46
CA VAL A 212 7.86 -1.85 -6.27
C VAL A 212 6.91 -0.68 -6.30
N LYS A 213 5.68 -0.91 -5.86
CA LYS A 213 4.68 0.15 -5.63
C LYS A 213 3.96 -0.06 -4.31
N LEU A 214 3.40 1.02 -3.77
CA LEU A 214 2.41 0.99 -2.71
C LEU A 214 1.02 0.88 -3.33
N THR A 215 0.15 0.07 -2.76
CA THR A 215 -1.26 0.01 -3.17
C THR A 215 -2.09 1.08 -2.51
N THR A 216 -1.66 1.55 -1.32
CA THR A 216 -2.41 2.48 -0.47
C THR A 216 -1.52 3.32 0.44
N ALA A 217 -2.09 4.41 0.95
CA ALA A 217 -1.56 5.20 2.06
C ALA A 217 -2.72 5.59 2.99
N ARG A 218 -2.88 4.87 4.11
CA ARG A 218 -4.03 5.03 5.02
C ARG A 218 -4.04 6.37 5.73
N ASN A 219 -2.86 6.81 6.18
CA ASN A 219 -2.66 8.13 6.77
C ASN A 219 -1.30 8.69 6.35
N TYR A 220 -1.17 10.00 6.52
CA TYR A 220 0.08 10.73 6.37
C TYR A 220 0.21 11.66 7.57
N LEU A 221 1.00 11.25 8.56
CA LEU A 221 1.10 11.92 9.87
C LEU A 221 2.48 11.71 10.49
N PRO A 222 2.91 12.57 11.42
CA PRO A 222 4.14 12.38 12.18
C PRO A 222 3.94 11.27 13.22
N LEU A 223 4.90 10.35 13.34
CA LEU A 223 4.93 9.38 14.46
C LEU A 223 5.49 10.00 15.74
N ILE A 224 6.34 11.00 15.61
CA ILE A 224 6.94 11.72 16.73
C ILE A 224 6.60 13.20 16.63
N SER A 225 6.17 13.77 17.73
CA SER A 225 6.00 15.19 17.91
C SER A 225 6.97 15.69 18.99
N PHE A 226 7.65 16.79 18.70
CA PHE A 226 8.53 17.43 19.66
C PHE A 226 7.86 18.68 20.22
N PRO A 227 7.68 18.78 21.56
CA PRO A 227 7.21 20.02 22.16
C PRO A 227 8.30 21.08 22.00
N GLY A 228 8.03 22.16 21.27
CA GLY A 228 8.97 23.23 21.04
C GLY A 228 9.03 23.74 19.59
N ARG A 229 10.14 24.37 19.22
CA ARG A 229 10.30 24.93 17.87
C ARG A 229 10.41 23.84 16.81
N ALA A 230 9.62 23.94 15.78
CA ALA A 230 9.74 23.12 14.59
C ALA A 230 11.17 23.20 14.01
N GLY A 231 11.74 22.05 13.63
CA GLY A 231 13.03 21.98 12.93
C GLY A 231 14.27 21.73 13.81
N THR A 232 14.21 21.82 15.15
CA THR A 232 15.37 21.58 16.02
C THR A 232 15.76 20.11 16.16
N ASN A 233 14.85 19.18 15.81
CA ASN A 233 15.05 17.73 16.03
C ASN A 233 14.97 16.92 14.73
N ARG A 234 15.33 17.50 13.57
CA ARG A 234 15.24 16.85 12.25
C ARG A 234 15.98 15.52 12.19
N VAL A 235 17.21 15.47 12.72
CA VAL A 235 18.04 14.27 12.72
C VAL A 235 17.39 13.19 13.60
N THR A 236 16.95 13.55 14.80
CA THR A 236 16.27 12.61 15.70
C THR A 236 14.99 12.04 15.09
N ALA A 237 14.17 12.90 14.46
CA ALA A 237 12.94 12.46 13.78
C ALA A 237 13.26 11.55 12.60
N LEU A 238 14.30 11.85 11.82
CA LEU A 238 14.73 11.01 10.69
C LEU A 238 15.26 9.65 11.17
N VAL A 239 16.04 9.62 12.26
CA VAL A 239 16.53 8.38 12.85
C VAL A 239 15.38 7.53 13.39
N ALA A 240 14.43 8.14 14.09
CA ALA A 240 13.23 7.42 14.54
C ALA A 240 12.40 6.88 13.38
N PHE A 241 12.24 7.66 12.29
CA PHE A 241 11.63 7.16 11.05
C PHE A 241 12.37 5.94 10.51
N LEU A 242 13.71 6.01 10.37
CA LEU A 242 14.54 4.92 9.88
C LEU A 242 14.40 3.66 10.73
N LEU A 243 14.48 3.81 12.06
CA LEU A 243 14.36 2.69 12.98
C LEU A 243 12.99 2.03 12.89
N ASN A 244 11.91 2.81 12.93
CA ASN A 244 10.56 2.28 12.77
C ASN A 244 10.38 1.59 11.41
N MET A 245 10.86 2.21 10.34
CA MET A 245 10.79 1.64 8.99
C MET A 245 11.52 0.30 8.91
N THR A 246 12.75 0.21 9.41
CA THR A 246 13.55 -1.04 9.35
C THR A 246 12.94 -2.17 10.16
N VAL A 247 12.32 -1.89 11.31
CA VAL A 247 11.57 -2.88 12.10
C VAL A 247 10.33 -3.35 11.34
N GLN A 248 9.52 -2.41 10.86
CA GLN A 248 8.29 -2.73 10.13
C GLN A 248 8.58 -3.49 8.83
N MET A 249 9.66 -3.13 8.11
CA MET A 249 10.08 -3.83 6.89
C MET A 249 10.46 -5.29 7.13
N ARG A 250 10.96 -5.63 8.32
CA ARG A 250 11.33 -7.02 8.66
C ARG A 250 10.21 -7.83 9.26
N LEU A 251 9.15 -7.20 9.75
CA LEU A 251 8.02 -7.88 10.38
C LEU A 251 6.97 -8.23 9.34
N ASP A 252 6.68 -9.51 9.20
CA ASP A 252 5.63 -10.02 8.32
C ASP A 252 4.87 -11.16 9.01
N ARG A 253 3.94 -11.76 8.30
CA ARG A 253 3.27 -13.01 8.65
C ARG A 253 3.54 -14.06 7.60
N ILE A 254 3.85 -15.27 8.00
CA ILE A 254 4.06 -16.37 7.04
C ILE A 254 2.87 -16.47 6.10
N GLY A 255 3.13 -16.31 4.80
CA GLY A 255 2.08 -16.30 3.78
C GLY A 255 1.02 -15.22 3.99
N GLY A 256 1.35 -14.08 4.58
CA GLY A 256 0.47 -12.93 4.80
C GLY A 256 -0.59 -13.09 5.90
N VAL A 257 -0.87 -14.30 6.37
CA VAL A 257 -1.94 -14.60 7.35
C VAL A 257 -1.52 -15.51 8.50
N GLY A 258 -0.35 -16.15 8.41
CA GLY A 258 0.19 -17.07 9.41
C GLY A 258 0.77 -16.36 10.64
N GLU A 259 1.64 -17.06 11.37
CA GLU A 259 2.34 -16.53 12.53
C GLU A 259 3.26 -15.37 12.15
N PRO A 260 3.47 -14.40 13.06
CA PRO A 260 4.44 -13.33 12.86
C PRO A 260 5.84 -13.89 12.64
N VAL A 261 6.56 -13.35 11.68
CA VAL A 261 7.90 -13.79 11.30
C VAL A 261 8.79 -12.58 11.03
N TRP A 262 10.06 -12.70 11.40
CA TRP A 262 11.08 -11.69 11.13
C TRP A 262 11.89 -12.09 9.88
N ALA A 263 12.01 -11.18 8.93
CA ALA A 263 12.93 -11.34 7.82
C ALA A 263 14.38 -11.44 8.32
N GLN A 264 15.22 -12.15 7.58
CA GLN A 264 16.63 -12.34 7.88
C GLN A 264 17.34 -11.01 8.08
N GLU A 265 18.35 -10.97 8.97
CA GLU A 265 19.09 -9.74 9.30
C GLU A 265 19.81 -9.13 8.11
N GLU A 266 20.19 -9.94 7.13
CA GLU A 266 20.86 -9.48 5.91
C GLU A 266 19.98 -8.54 5.07
N LEU A 267 18.66 -8.52 5.27
CA LEU A 267 17.73 -7.60 4.61
C LEU A 267 17.68 -6.20 5.25
N VAL A 268 18.36 -5.96 6.36
CA VAL A 268 18.55 -4.62 6.94
C VAL A 268 19.44 -3.76 6.03
N SER A 269 20.52 -4.34 5.48
CA SER A 269 21.44 -3.60 4.59
C SER A 269 20.73 -2.99 3.38
N PRO A 270 19.93 -3.74 2.59
CA PRO A 270 19.15 -3.14 1.50
C PRO A 270 18.15 -2.08 1.97
N CYS A 271 17.55 -2.22 3.15
CA CYS A 271 16.70 -1.14 3.68
C CYS A 271 17.48 0.17 3.87
N LEU A 272 18.70 0.08 4.41
CA LEU A 272 19.58 1.25 4.55
C LEU A 272 20.02 1.79 3.19
N GLU A 273 20.34 0.93 2.22
CA GLU A 273 20.69 1.32 0.85
C GLU A 273 19.58 2.16 0.21
N GLY A 274 18.33 1.69 0.27
CA GLY A 274 17.16 2.41 -0.25
C GLY A 274 16.89 3.71 0.49
N PHE A 275 17.02 3.72 1.81
CA PHE A 275 16.91 4.93 2.62
C PHE A 275 17.91 6.00 2.20
N PHE A 276 19.20 5.68 2.10
CA PHE A 276 20.22 6.64 1.69
C PHE A 276 20.06 7.09 0.24
N GLU A 277 19.63 6.21 -0.66
CA GLU A 277 19.33 6.58 -2.04
C GLU A 277 18.20 7.62 -2.09
N ALA A 278 17.13 7.43 -1.32
CA ALA A 278 16.05 8.39 -1.22
C ALA A 278 16.52 9.73 -0.63
N LEU A 279 17.36 9.73 0.41
CA LEU A 279 17.92 10.98 0.98
C LEU A 279 18.75 11.74 -0.05
N ARG A 280 19.55 11.06 -0.88
CA ARG A 280 20.29 11.69 -2.00
C ARG A 280 19.34 12.33 -3.00
N THR A 281 18.27 11.63 -3.37
CA THR A 281 17.23 12.14 -4.27
C THR A 281 16.54 13.37 -3.69
N MET A 282 16.10 13.30 -2.44
CA MET A 282 15.44 14.41 -1.75
C MET A 282 16.36 15.64 -1.64
N LYS A 283 17.65 15.44 -1.35
CA LYS A 283 18.64 16.53 -1.30
C LYS A 283 18.81 17.18 -2.68
N ALA A 284 18.87 16.41 -3.75
CA ALA A 284 18.95 16.91 -5.13
C ALA A 284 17.69 17.70 -5.52
N GLU A 285 16.53 17.35 -4.97
CA GLU A 285 15.25 18.07 -5.14
C GLU A 285 15.10 19.28 -4.20
N GLY A 286 16.09 19.57 -3.34
CA GLY A 286 16.00 20.65 -2.35
C GLY A 286 15.07 20.36 -1.17
N ARG A 287 14.75 19.11 -0.93
CA ARG A 287 13.85 18.63 0.12
C ARG A 287 14.62 18.15 1.36
N GLY A 288 15.20 19.07 2.08
CA GLY A 288 15.96 18.79 3.29
C GLY A 288 17.48 18.76 3.07
N ASP A 289 18.21 19.13 4.11
CA ASP A 289 19.65 18.99 4.18
C ASP A 289 19.99 18.16 5.43
N TRP A 290 20.57 17.01 5.19
CA TRP A 290 20.95 16.02 6.20
C TRP A 290 22.46 16.08 6.53
N GLY A 291 23.18 17.06 5.98
CA GLY A 291 24.64 17.08 6.00
C GLY A 291 25.24 16.09 5.01
N GLN A 292 26.39 15.51 5.36
CA GLN A 292 27.00 14.46 4.58
C GLN A 292 26.43 13.09 4.98
N GLU A 293 26.22 12.22 4.01
CA GLU A 293 25.76 10.84 4.26
C GLU A 293 26.72 10.08 5.19
N SER A 294 28.04 10.35 5.05
CA SER A 294 29.07 9.79 5.93
C SER A 294 28.84 10.14 7.40
N ASP A 295 28.40 11.37 7.71
CA ASP A 295 28.19 11.85 9.06
C ASP A 295 26.96 11.19 9.68
N LEU A 296 25.86 11.09 8.92
CA LEU A 296 24.67 10.37 9.36
C LEU A 296 24.96 8.88 9.57
N ASN A 297 25.72 8.25 8.69
CA ASN A 297 26.12 6.84 8.83
C ASN A 297 27.04 6.63 10.03
N ALA A 298 28.00 7.54 10.25
CA ALA A 298 28.86 7.52 11.43
C ALA A 298 28.05 7.70 12.72
N PHE A 299 27.09 8.62 12.73
CA PHE A 299 26.17 8.80 13.84
C PHE A 299 25.35 7.54 14.13
N LEU A 300 24.74 6.94 13.11
CA LEU A 300 23.96 5.70 13.28
C LEU A 300 24.82 4.57 13.86
N LYS A 301 26.07 4.43 13.42
CA LYS A 301 27.03 3.44 13.94
C LYS A 301 27.51 3.73 15.36
N SER A 302 27.45 4.98 15.81
CA SER A 302 27.86 5.38 17.16
C SER A 302 26.80 5.13 18.22
N LEU A 303 25.53 4.90 17.81
CA LEU A 303 24.43 4.65 18.74
C LEU A 303 24.66 3.34 19.51
N SER A 304 24.63 3.42 20.83
CA SER A 304 24.62 2.24 21.71
C SER A 304 23.28 1.51 21.63
N LYS A 305 23.25 0.25 22.10
CA LYS A 305 21.99 -0.52 22.16
C LYS A 305 20.95 0.16 23.04
N GLU A 306 21.37 0.80 24.15
CA GLU A 306 20.53 1.52 25.09
C GLU A 306 19.91 2.77 24.43
N GLU A 307 20.69 3.52 23.66
CA GLU A 307 20.21 4.68 22.91
C GLU A 307 19.22 4.27 21.82
N VAL A 308 19.54 3.23 21.04
CA VAL A 308 18.61 2.67 20.06
C VAL A 308 17.31 2.23 20.74
N HIS A 309 17.39 1.50 21.86
CA HIS A 309 16.22 1.07 22.62
C HIS A 309 15.37 2.26 23.11
N SER A 310 16.00 3.33 23.60
CA SER A 310 15.32 4.54 24.06
C SER A 310 14.59 5.29 22.92
N LEU A 311 15.10 5.18 21.69
CA LEU A 311 14.45 5.75 20.50
C LEU A 311 13.23 4.91 20.03
N TYR A 312 13.21 3.60 20.35
CA TYR A 312 12.04 2.74 20.08
C TYR A 312 10.94 2.85 21.15
N ALA A 313 11.28 3.17 22.39
CA ALA A 313 10.31 3.19 23.48
C ALA A 313 9.08 4.09 23.26
N PRO A 314 9.16 5.21 22.51
CA PRO A 314 8.00 6.03 22.16
C PRO A 314 7.22 5.56 20.92
N LEU A 315 7.77 4.63 20.13
CA LEU A 315 7.18 4.12 18.88
C LEU A 315 6.34 2.86 19.13
#